data_91fd2a2dac742e2081422560e596feb9
#
_entry.id   91fd2a2dac742e2081422560e596feb9
#
_cell.length_a   1.000
_cell.length_b   1.000
_cell.length_c   1.000
_cell.angle_alpha   90.00
_cell.angle_beta   90.00
_cell.angle_gamma   90.00
#
_symmetry.space_group_name_H-M   'P 1'
#
loop_
_entity.id
_entity.type
_entity.pdbx_description
1 polymer ?
#
loop_
_entity_poly.entity_id
_entity_poly.type
_entity_poly.pdbx_seq_one_letter_code
_entity_poly.pdbx_strand_id
1 'polypeptide(L)'
;MGVVVVSGGTNGMGRAFALGRAERGDRVLVLGRNRERGEAMAGGLIAFLPADLSSMAETRQVIEHILGEHQVVDALTLFANAVAPRRVETVEGLERTFALYYVSRYLLSFGLRPALDRATKPVIVNVAGVGVTRGEVRWADPQMTGSYSAVAAQLQAGRANDLLGVGFAQRSGSRARYVLYHPGFTRSGDRSELPLVVRGLLAVAAAVAARSVVDAVAPIHQFLDAPPTAPLTAVDRGKRLPPGLPTLDPHDAGRLMDLTERLLR
;
A
#
# COMPACT_ATOMS: atom_id res chain seq x y z
N MET A 1 -7.27 -3.15 -22.10
CA MET A 1 -7.46 -4.21 -21.07
C MET A 1 -6.09 -4.51 -20.50
N GLY A 2 -5.90 -4.16 -19.26
CA GLY A 2 -4.64 -4.36 -18.52
C GLY A 2 -4.82 -5.31 -17.34
N VAL A 3 -3.71 -5.75 -16.74
CA VAL A 3 -3.70 -6.53 -15.49
C VAL A 3 -3.35 -5.60 -14.34
N VAL A 4 -4.26 -5.49 -13.36
CA VAL A 4 -4.12 -4.59 -12.20
C VAL A 4 -4.12 -5.42 -10.91
N VAL A 5 -3.04 -5.31 -10.14
CA VAL A 5 -2.92 -5.94 -8.82
C VAL A 5 -3.35 -4.96 -7.73
N VAL A 6 -4.25 -5.38 -6.83
CA VAL A 6 -4.84 -4.55 -5.77
C VAL A 6 -4.62 -5.18 -4.40
N SER A 7 -3.65 -4.70 -3.63
CA SER A 7 -3.46 -5.14 -2.26
C SER A 7 -4.47 -4.49 -1.32
N GLY A 8 -5.12 -5.27 -0.45
CA GLY A 8 -6.19 -4.78 0.41
C GLY A 8 -7.49 -4.44 -0.35
N GLY A 9 -7.76 -5.16 -1.46
CA GLY A 9 -8.88 -4.89 -2.35
C GLY A 9 -10.23 -5.44 -1.89
N THR A 10 -10.34 -6.10 -0.74
CA THR A 10 -11.59 -6.72 -0.28
C THR A 10 -12.52 -5.78 0.49
N ASN A 11 -12.09 -4.57 0.82
CA ASN A 11 -12.87 -3.59 1.59
C ASN A 11 -12.48 -2.14 1.24
N GLY A 12 -13.34 -1.19 1.63
CA GLY A 12 -13.07 0.25 1.58
C GLY A 12 -12.64 0.76 0.20
N MET A 13 -11.58 1.58 0.18
CA MET A 13 -11.06 2.18 -1.06
C MET A 13 -10.54 1.12 -2.05
N GLY A 14 -9.83 0.10 -1.55
CA GLY A 14 -9.30 -0.95 -2.42
C GLY A 14 -10.41 -1.70 -3.14
N ARG A 15 -11.53 -2.02 -2.45
CA ARG A 15 -12.70 -2.65 -3.06
C ARG A 15 -13.36 -1.76 -4.12
N ALA A 16 -13.60 -0.51 -3.79
CA ALA A 16 -14.20 0.43 -4.74
C ALA A 16 -13.33 0.64 -5.98
N PHE A 17 -12.02 0.74 -5.79
CA PHE A 17 -11.06 0.85 -6.87
C PHE A 17 -11.05 -0.42 -7.75
N ALA A 18 -11.00 -1.61 -7.14
CA ALA A 18 -11.00 -2.88 -7.86
C ALA A 18 -12.24 -3.05 -8.75
N LEU A 19 -13.44 -2.78 -8.20
CA LEU A 19 -14.69 -2.80 -8.95
C LEU A 19 -14.67 -1.80 -10.11
N GLY A 20 -14.27 -0.55 -9.84
CA GLY A 20 -14.20 0.48 -10.88
C GLY A 20 -13.16 0.20 -11.97
N ARG A 21 -12.11 -0.59 -11.72
CA ARG A 21 -11.17 -1.05 -12.77
C ARG A 21 -11.77 -2.18 -13.60
N ALA A 22 -12.44 -3.13 -12.95
CA ALA A 22 -13.14 -4.21 -13.67
C ALA A 22 -14.24 -3.65 -14.59
N GLU A 23 -15.00 -2.64 -14.13
CA GLU A 23 -16.01 -1.94 -14.98
C GLU A 23 -15.38 -1.24 -16.19
N ARG A 24 -14.09 -0.83 -16.11
CA ARG A 24 -13.31 -0.28 -17.22
C ARG A 24 -12.68 -1.33 -18.14
N GLY A 25 -12.93 -2.62 -17.86
CA GLY A 25 -12.47 -3.73 -18.67
C GLY A 25 -11.08 -4.27 -18.31
N ASP A 26 -10.49 -3.89 -17.16
CA ASP A 26 -9.23 -4.46 -16.71
C ASP A 26 -9.45 -5.77 -15.95
N ARG A 27 -8.49 -6.69 -16.10
CA ARG A 27 -8.38 -7.86 -15.24
C ARG A 27 -7.78 -7.43 -13.90
N VAL A 28 -8.50 -7.67 -12.81
CA VAL A 28 -8.13 -7.20 -11.47
C VAL A 28 -7.81 -8.38 -10.57
N LEU A 29 -6.60 -8.42 -10.01
CA LEU A 29 -6.15 -9.40 -9.03
C LEU A 29 -6.24 -8.78 -7.64
N VAL A 30 -7.23 -9.19 -6.86
CA VAL A 30 -7.50 -8.68 -5.51
C VAL A 30 -6.78 -9.52 -4.48
N LEU A 31 -5.85 -8.91 -3.74
CA LEU A 31 -5.14 -9.54 -2.63
C LEU A 31 -5.77 -9.15 -1.29
N GLY A 32 -6.01 -10.12 -0.41
CA GLY A 32 -6.53 -9.86 0.91
C GLY A 32 -6.77 -11.12 1.74
N ARG A 33 -6.88 -10.96 3.07
CA ARG A 33 -7.02 -12.09 4.00
C ARG A 33 -8.46 -12.59 4.19
N ASN A 34 -9.46 -11.74 3.95
CA ASN A 34 -10.87 -12.09 4.17
C ASN A 34 -11.42 -12.84 2.96
N ARG A 35 -11.49 -14.17 3.09
CA ARG A 35 -11.96 -15.08 2.02
C ARG A 35 -13.40 -14.80 1.64
N GLU A 36 -14.31 -14.68 2.60
CA GLU A 36 -15.73 -14.44 2.33
C GLU A 36 -15.96 -13.20 1.46
N ARG A 37 -15.35 -12.06 1.86
CA ARG A 37 -15.45 -10.82 1.07
C ARG A 37 -14.75 -10.89 -0.28
N GLY A 38 -13.63 -11.60 -0.35
CA GLY A 38 -12.87 -11.77 -1.58
C GLY A 38 -13.59 -12.65 -2.58
N GLU A 39 -14.12 -13.79 -2.14
CA GLU A 39 -14.90 -14.71 -2.96
C GLU A 39 -16.22 -14.08 -3.44
N ALA A 40 -16.88 -13.29 -2.58
CA ALA A 40 -18.07 -12.53 -2.97
C ALA A 40 -17.81 -11.45 -4.05
N MET A 41 -16.56 -11.07 -4.27
CA MET A 41 -16.15 -10.14 -5.34
C MET A 41 -15.65 -10.86 -6.59
N ALA A 42 -15.20 -12.09 -6.45
CA ALA A 42 -14.60 -12.86 -7.53
C ALA A 42 -15.63 -13.21 -8.60
N GLY A 43 -15.20 -13.12 -9.84
CA GLY A 43 -16.03 -13.40 -11.03
C GLY A 43 -15.77 -12.38 -12.15
N GLY A 44 -16.11 -12.73 -13.37
CA GLY A 44 -15.85 -11.89 -14.53
C GLY A 44 -14.37 -11.53 -14.67
N LEU A 45 -14.05 -10.24 -14.51
CA LEU A 45 -12.68 -9.72 -14.61
C LEU A 45 -11.94 -9.65 -13.26
N ILE A 46 -12.58 -10.04 -12.14
CA ILE A 46 -11.98 -10.00 -10.81
C ILE A 46 -11.58 -11.40 -10.37
N ALA A 47 -10.30 -11.61 -10.10
CA ALA A 47 -9.77 -12.79 -9.44
C ALA A 47 -9.36 -12.42 -7.99
N PHE A 48 -9.76 -13.25 -7.03
CA PHE A 48 -9.36 -13.11 -5.64
C PHE A 48 -8.21 -14.08 -5.31
N LEU A 49 -7.15 -13.54 -4.76
CA LEU A 49 -5.98 -14.28 -4.30
C LEU A 49 -5.88 -14.09 -2.78
N PRO A 50 -6.26 -15.10 -1.98
CA PRO A 50 -6.22 -15.00 -0.53
C PRO A 50 -4.77 -14.98 -0.04
N ALA A 51 -4.42 -13.93 0.74
CA ALA A 51 -3.12 -13.80 1.38
C ALA A 51 -3.20 -12.88 2.60
N ASP A 52 -2.58 -13.26 3.71
CA ASP A 52 -2.27 -12.35 4.79
C ASP A 52 -0.96 -11.62 4.46
N LEU A 53 -1.09 -10.38 4.02
CA LEU A 53 0.06 -9.57 3.64
C LEU A 53 0.92 -9.12 4.84
N SER A 54 0.55 -9.42 6.08
CA SER A 54 1.45 -9.28 7.22
C SER A 54 2.45 -10.45 7.34
N SER A 55 2.21 -11.56 6.63
CA SER A 55 3.15 -12.66 6.47
C SER A 55 4.04 -12.42 5.24
N MET A 56 5.35 -12.47 5.44
CA MET A 56 6.33 -12.39 4.34
C MET A 56 6.23 -13.61 3.43
N ALA A 57 6.02 -14.79 4.02
CA ALA A 57 5.91 -16.05 3.28
C ALA A 57 4.69 -16.00 2.34
N GLU A 58 3.50 -15.65 2.83
CA GLU A 58 2.30 -15.55 2.01
C GLU A 58 2.41 -14.43 0.95
N THR A 59 3.05 -13.31 1.29
CA THR A 59 3.32 -12.23 0.33
C THR A 59 4.23 -12.71 -0.80
N ARG A 60 5.28 -13.48 -0.51
CA ARG A 60 6.15 -14.08 -1.53
C ARG A 60 5.40 -15.10 -2.39
N GLN A 61 4.62 -15.98 -1.77
CA GLN A 61 3.82 -16.98 -2.48
C GLN A 61 2.84 -16.35 -3.49
N VAL A 62 2.15 -15.28 -3.07
CA VAL A 62 1.20 -14.61 -3.99
C VAL A 62 1.92 -13.87 -5.11
N ILE A 63 3.13 -13.33 -4.88
CA ILE A 63 3.98 -12.75 -5.92
C ILE A 63 4.40 -13.82 -6.94
N GLU A 64 4.89 -14.97 -6.47
CA GLU A 64 5.28 -16.11 -7.32
C GLU A 64 4.10 -16.60 -8.16
N HIS A 65 2.93 -16.75 -7.54
CA HIS A 65 1.70 -17.13 -8.25
C HIS A 65 1.36 -16.12 -9.36
N ILE A 66 1.38 -14.80 -9.06
CA ILE A 66 1.09 -13.76 -10.05
C ILE A 66 2.09 -13.80 -11.21
N LEU A 67 3.39 -13.95 -10.92
CA LEU A 67 4.43 -14.02 -11.95
C LEU A 67 4.34 -15.30 -12.81
N GLY A 68 3.84 -16.40 -12.24
CA GLY A 68 3.59 -17.64 -12.97
C GLY A 68 2.43 -17.54 -13.95
N GLU A 69 1.37 -16.83 -13.57
CA GLU A 69 0.14 -16.72 -14.37
C GLU A 69 0.12 -15.48 -15.30
N HIS A 70 0.87 -14.43 -14.97
CA HIS A 70 0.83 -13.14 -15.65
C HIS A 70 2.21 -12.64 -16.04
N GLN A 71 2.52 -12.68 -17.33
CA GLN A 71 3.79 -12.16 -17.86
C GLN A 71 3.86 -10.62 -17.78
N VAL A 72 2.72 -9.93 -17.81
CA VAL A 72 2.60 -8.48 -17.76
C VAL A 72 1.65 -8.08 -16.65
N VAL A 73 2.07 -7.13 -15.82
CA VAL A 73 1.25 -6.41 -14.85
C VAL A 73 1.32 -4.93 -15.18
N ASP A 74 0.19 -4.32 -15.51
CA ASP A 74 0.14 -2.92 -15.93
C ASP A 74 0.17 -1.97 -14.74
N ALA A 75 -0.44 -2.36 -13.61
CA ALA A 75 -0.44 -1.55 -12.42
C ALA A 75 -0.47 -2.37 -11.13
N LEU A 76 0.19 -1.81 -10.09
CA LEU A 76 0.12 -2.27 -8.71
C LEU A 76 -0.45 -1.16 -7.84
N THR A 77 -1.53 -1.45 -7.09
CA THR A 77 -2.13 -0.48 -6.17
C THR A 77 -2.14 -1.04 -4.75
N LEU A 78 -1.58 -0.26 -3.83
CA LEU A 78 -1.24 -0.69 -2.47
C LEU A 78 -2.15 0.00 -1.46
N PHE A 79 -3.24 -0.68 -1.04
CA PHE A 79 -4.21 -0.17 -0.06
C PHE A 79 -4.11 -0.88 1.29
N ALA A 80 -3.50 -2.07 1.36
CA ALA A 80 -3.49 -2.87 2.59
C ALA A 80 -2.92 -2.09 3.77
N ASN A 81 -3.74 -1.94 4.80
CA ASN A 81 -3.39 -1.34 6.08
C ASN A 81 -4.39 -1.79 7.15
N ALA A 82 -3.93 -1.94 8.38
CA ALA A 82 -4.75 -2.18 9.57
C ALA A 82 -4.08 -1.58 10.79
N VAL A 83 -4.87 -1.08 11.74
CA VAL A 83 -4.37 -0.56 13.02
C VAL A 83 -4.34 -1.68 14.04
N ALA A 84 -3.18 -1.95 14.64
CA ALA A 84 -3.04 -2.87 15.76
C ALA A 84 -3.05 -2.08 17.09
N PRO A 85 -4.04 -2.27 17.99
CA PRO A 85 -4.14 -1.50 19.24
C PRO A 85 -3.00 -1.83 20.23
N ARG A 86 -2.37 -2.99 20.08
CA ARG A 86 -1.21 -3.47 20.85
C ARG A 86 -0.18 -4.07 19.92
N ARG A 87 1.07 -4.18 20.35
CA ARG A 87 2.11 -4.84 19.59
C ARG A 87 1.74 -6.30 19.35
N VAL A 88 1.74 -6.69 18.11
CA VAL A 88 1.59 -8.08 17.66
C VAL A 88 2.77 -8.40 16.80
N GLU A 89 3.39 -9.55 17.02
CA GLU A 89 4.51 -10.04 16.26
C GLU A 89 4.05 -11.07 15.23
N THR A 90 4.55 -11.00 14.01
CA THR A 90 4.30 -12.01 12.98
C THR A 90 5.14 -13.26 13.25
N VAL A 91 4.85 -14.34 12.54
CA VAL A 91 5.63 -15.60 12.65
C VAL A 91 7.11 -15.38 12.29
N GLU A 92 7.37 -14.38 11.42
CA GLU A 92 8.73 -14.02 11.00
C GLU A 92 9.40 -12.99 11.93
N GLY A 93 8.82 -12.69 13.10
CA GLY A 93 9.41 -11.80 14.11
C GLY A 93 9.22 -10.30 13.82
N LEU A 94 8.38 -9.91 12.88
CA LEU A 94 8.13 -8.51 12.57
C LEU A 94 6.94 -7.94 13.36
N GLU A 95 7.00 -6.64 13.70
CA GLU A 95 5.82 -5.93 14.19
C GLU A 95 4.76 -5.89 13.07
N ARG A 96 3.52 -6.31 13.37
CA ARG A 96 2.46 -6.55 12.38
C ARG A 96 2.09 -5.33 11.53
N THR A 97 2.08 -4.13 12.12
CA THR A 97 1.79 -2.90 11.36
C THR A 97 2.92 -2.59 10.39
N PHE A 98 4.16 -2.73 10.82
CA PHE A 98 5.33 -2.55 9.97
C PHE A 98 5.37 -3.59 8.86
N ALA A 99 5.08 -4.87 9.19
CA ALA A 99 4.99 -5.95 8.21
C ALA A 99 3.91 -5.69 7.16
N LEU A 100 2.67 -5.40 7.59
CA LEU A 100 1.53 -5.21 6.68
C LEU A 100 1.62 -3.90 5.89
N TYR A 101 1.93 -2.77 6.56
CA TYR A 101 1.80 -1.45 5.96
C TYR A 101 3.05 -0.99 5.23
N TYR A 102 4.22 -1.63 5.48
CA TYR A 102 5.47 -1.30 4.80
C TYR A 102 6.12 -2.50 4.11
N VAL A 103 6.47 -3.58 4.86
CA VAL A 103 7.26 -4.69 4.29
C VAL A 103 6.52 -5.39 3.14
N SER A 104 5.20 -5.60 3.27
CA SER A 104 4.40 -6.18 2.18
C SER A 104 4.46 -5.33 0.90
N ARG A 105 4.44 -3.99 1.06
CA ARG A 105 4.52 -3.06 -0.08
C ARG A 105 5.89 -3.06 -0.72
N TYR A 106 6.94 -3.18 0.08
CA TYR A 106 8.29 -3.38 -0.41
C TYR A 106 8.36 -4.67 -1.25
N LEU A 107 7.93 -5.79 -0.67
CA LEU A 107 7.94 -7.09 -1.35
C LEU A 107 7.15 -7.07 -2.65
N LEU A 108 5.92 -6.56 -2.64
CA LEU A 108 5.07 -6.46 -3.83
C LEU A 108 5.69 -5.52 -4.89
N SER A 109 6.22 -4.36 -4.50
CA SER A 109 6.80 -3.39 -5.43
C SER A 109 8.04 -3.96 -6.14
N PHE A 110 8.97 -4.55 -5.38
CA PHE A 110 10.19 -5.12 -5.96
C PHE A 110 9.96 -6.50 -6.59
N GLY A 111 9.11 -7.34 -5.97
CA GLY A 111 8.84 -8.68 -6.45
C GLY A 111 8.06 -8.73 -7.77
N LEU A 112 7.09 -7.84 -7.96
CA LEU A 112 6.33 -7.77 -9.23
C LEU A 112 7.02 -6.96 -10.33
N ARG A 113 8.20 -6.36 -10.06
CA ARG A 113 8.96 -5.58 -11.04
C ARG A 113 9.16 -6.29 -12.37
N PRO A 114 9.50 -7.60 -12.43
CA PRO A 114 9.72 -8.26 -13.72
C PRO A 114 8.48 -8.25 -14.64
N ALA A 115 7.28 -8.33 -14.08
CA ALA A 115 6.03 -8.26 -14.84
C ALA A 115 5.61 -6.79 -15.12
N LEU A 116 5.84 -5.87 -14.16
CA LEU A 116 5.60 -4.45 -14.34
C LEU A 116 6.46 -3.87 -15.48
N ASP A 117 7.76 -4.21 -15.52
CA ASP A 117 8.67 -3.66 -16.54
C ASP A 117 8.35 -4.11 -17.98
N ARG A 118 7.51 -5.13 -18.15
CA ARG A 118 7.01 -5.56 -19.46
C ARG A 118 5.78 -4.77 -19.93
N ALA A 119 5.11 -4.05 -19.02
CA ALA A 119 3.98 -3.21 -19.40
C ALA A 119 4.42 -1.97 -20.18
N THR A 120 3.54 -1.44 -21.01
CA THR A 120 3.82 -0.24 -21.82
C THR A 120 3.96 1.01 -20.93
N LYS A 121 3.10 1.15 -19.93
CA LYS A 121 3.06 2.31 -19.03
C LYS A 121 2.89 1.85 -17.58
N PRO A 122 3.86 1.14 -17.00
CA PRO A 122 3.70 0.56 -15.67
C PRO A 122 3.63 1.64 -14.58
N VAL A 123 2.72 1.44 -13.62
CA VAL A 123 2.55 2.35 -12.49
C VAL A 123 2.32 1.60 -11.18
N ILE A 124 2.96 2.08 -10.12
CA ILE A 124 2.69 1.66 -8.73
C ILE A 124 2.04 2.83 -8.03
N VAL A 125 0.86 2.63 -7.46
CA VAL A 125 0.20 3.64 -6.61
C VAL A 125 0.19 3.15 -5.17
N ASN A 126 0.95 3.82 -4.33
CA ASN A 126 1.06 3.55 -2.90
C ASN A 126 0.18 4.52 -2.13
N VAL A 127 -0.95 4.03 -1.61
CA VAL A 127 -1.93 4.83 -0.87
C VAL A 127 -1.51 4.87 0.61
N ALA A 128 -0.90 6.00 1.00
CA ALA A 128 -0.35 6.23 2.33
C ALA A 128 -0.51 7.70 2.74
N GLY A 129 -0.04 8.05 3.93
CA GLY A 129 -0.08 9.43 4.43
C GLY A 129 1.13 10.25 3.98
N VAL A 130 1.36 10.39 2.68
CA VAL A 130 2.54 11.05 2.13
C VAL A 130 2.68 12.50 2.61
N GLY A 131 3.91 12.89 2.95
CA GLY A 131 4.26 14.24 3.36
C GLY A 131 3.83 14.60 4.79
N VAL A 132 3.27 13.66 5.55
CA VAL A 132 2.99 13.87 6.98
C VAL A 132 4.32 14.00 7.71
N THR A 133 4.60 15.18 8.24
CA THR A 133 5.88 15.48 8.91
C THR A 133 6.05 14.78 10.25
N ARG A 134 4.95 14.39 10.89
CA ARG A 134 4.97 13.59 12.13
C ARG A 134 5.32 12.14 11.80
N GLY A 135 6.08 11.52 12.69
CA GLY A 135 6.55 10.15 12.55
C GLY A 135 7.93 10.08 11.89
N GLU A 136 8.69 9.16 12.38
CA GLU A 136 10.06 8.86 11.95
C GLU A 136 10.29 7.35 11.98
N VAL A 137 11.30 6.88 11.25
CA VAL A 137 11.75 5.50 11.38
C VAL A 137 12.61 5.39 12.65
N ARG A 138 12.23 4.49 13.55
CA ARG A 138 13.00 4.18 14.75
C ARG A 138 14.18 3.28 14.39
N TRP A 139 15.26 3.85 13.96
CA TRP A 139 16.39 3.12 13.41
C TRP A 139 17.02 2.09 14.36
N ALA A 140 16.98 2.38 15.68
CA ALA A 140 17.51 1.48 16.71
C ALA A 140 16.52 0.37 17.11
N ASP A 141 15.21 0.61 16.94
CA ASP A 141 14.14 -0.34 17.29
C ASP A 141 12.97 -0.22 16.29
N PRO A 142 13.16 -0.64 15.04
CA PRO A 142 12.12 -0.55 14.01
C PRO A 142 10.92 -1.46 14.29
N GLN A 143 11.09 -2.47 15.14
CA GLN A 143 10.05 -3.41 15.56
C GLN A 143 9.31 -2.96 16.84
N MET A 144 9.64 -1.79 17.39
CA MET A 144 9.03 -1.22 18.61
C MET A 144 8.98 -2.21 19.79
N THR A 145 10.07 -2.91 20.01
CA THR A 145 10.19 -3.91 21.08
C THR A 145 10.24 -3.28 22.47
N GLY A 146 10.87 -2.11 22.59
CA GLY A 146 11.01 -1.38 23.85
C GLY A 146 9.73 -0.62 24.27
N SER A 147 9.01 -0.03 23.32
CA SER A 147 7.77 0.71 23.58
C SER A 147 6.89 0.76 22.33
N TYR A 148 5.65 0.35 22.48
CA TYR A 148 4.66 0.33 21.40
C TYR A 148 3.56 1.36 21.61
N SER A 149 3.20 2.02 20.52
CA SER A 149 1.96 2.81 20.41
C SER A 149 1.39 2.60 18.99
N ALA A 150 0.10 2.30 18.90
CA ALA A 150 -0.59 2.12 17.63
C ALA A 150 -0.42 3.33 16.71
N VAL A 151 -0.45 4.55 17.28
CA VAL A 151 -0.22 5.79 16.53
C VAL A 151 1.20 5.87 16.03
N ALA A 152 2.19 5.58 16.89
CA ALA A 152 3.60 5.62 16.49
C ALA A 152 3.92 4.57 15.43
N ALA A 153 3.34 3.35 15.52
CA ALA A 153 3.49 2.30 14.53
C ALA A 153 2.94 2.72 13.16
N GLN A 154 1.74 3.31 13.13
CA GLN A 154 1.14 3.83 11.90
C GLN A 154 1.95 4.98 11.29
N LEU A 155 2.44 5.92 12.10
CA LEU A 155 3.25 7.04 11.64
C LEU A 155 4.63 6.59 11.13
N GLN A 156 5.27 5.63 11.81
CA GLN A 156 6.52 5.03 11.36
C GLN A 156 6.34 4.31 10.01
N ALA A 157 5.31 3.44 9.89
CA ALA A 157 5.05 2.74 8.65
C ALA A 157 4.64 3.70 7.52
N GLY A 158 3.94 4.80 7.84
CA GLY A 158 3.66 5.89 6.89
C GLY A 158 4.94 6.55 6.37
N ARG A 159 5.89 6.89 7.27
CA ARG A 159 7.21 7.41 6.91
C ARG A 159 8.00 6.40 6.06
N ALA A 160 7.96 5.13 6.43
CA ALA A 160 8.63 4.07 5.67
C ALA A 160 8.06 3.95 4.24
N ASN A 161 6.77 4.23 4.03
CA ASN A 161 6.17 4.27 2.69
C ASN A 161 6.64 5.47 1.86
N ASP A 162 6.85 6.64 2.46
CA ASP A 162 7.44 7.78 1.77
C ASP A 162 8.84 7.43 1.26
N LEU A 163 9.66 6.87 2.14
CA LEU A 163 11.03 6.44 1.83
C LEU A 163 11.06 5.25 0.86
N LEU A 164 10.07 4.35 0.90
CA LEU A 164 9.94 3.26 -0.09
C LEU A 164 9.78 3.80 -1.51
N GLY A 165 8.94 4.82 -1.69
CA GLY A 165 8.78 5.45 -3.01
C GLY A 165 10.07 6.01 -3.55
N VAL A 166 10.86 6.70 -2.70
CA VAL A 166 12.19 7.24 -3.06
C VAL A 166 13.17 6.10 -3.36
N GLY A 167 13.27 5.11 -2.47
CA GLY A 167 14.18 3.96 -2.63
C GLY A 167 13.86 3.14 -3.88
N PHE A 168 12.57 2.93 -4.19
CA PHE A 168 12.17 2.25 -5.41
C PHE A 168 12.59 3.04 -6.65
N ALA A 169 12.32 4.33 -6.71
CA ALA A 169 12.69 5.17 -7.83
C ALA A 169 14.21 5.21 -8.08
N GLN A 170 15.03 5.11 -7.01
CA GLN A 170 16.48 5.18 -7.09
C GLN A 170 17.16 3.82 -7.35
N ARG A 171 16.67 2.74 -6.72
CA ARG A 171 17.40 1.45 -6.68
C ARG A 171 16.77 0.34 -7.52
N SER A 172 15.49 0.47 -7.92
CA SER A 172 14.83 -0.64 -8.62
C SER A 172 15.33 -0.85 -10.06
N GLY A 173 15.81 0.19 -10.73
CA GLY A 173 16.08 0.19 -12.17
C GLY A 173 14.81 -0.03 -13.01
N SER A 174 13.62 0.06 -12.40
CA SER A 174 12.33 -0.20 -13.03
C SER A 174 11.87 1.00 -13.89
N ARG A 175 11.10 0.70 -14.92
CA ARG A 175 10.37 1.70 -15.72
C ARG A 175 9.08 2.16 -15.06
N ALA A 176 8.61 1.44 -14.03
CA ALA A 176 7.36 1.75 -13.34
C ALA A 176 7.43 3.11 -12.65
N ARG A 177 6.39 3.91 -12.85
CA ARG A 177 6.22 5.19 -12.16
C ARG A 177 5.67 4.95 -10.76
N TYR A 178 6.34 5.47 -9.75
CA TYR A 178 5.90 5.32 -8.38
C TYR A 178 5.12 6.54 -7.92
N VAL A 179 3.87 6.35 -7.50
CA VAL A 179 2.98 7.41 -7.01
C VAL A 179 2.71 7.19 -5.54
N LEU A 180 3.14 8.12 -4.70
CA LEU A 180 2.71 8.22 -3.30
C LEU A 180 1.45 9.08 -3.26
N TYR A 181 0.34 8.51 -2.79
CA TYR A 181 -0.94 9.20 -2.80
C TYR A 181 -1.62 9.19 -1.43
N HIS A 182 -1.91 10.39 -0.92
CA HIS A 182 -2.73 10.59 0.27
C HIS A 182 -4.10 11.17 -0.12
N PRO A 183 -5.18 10.40 0.03
CA PRO A 183 -6.54 10.86 -0.33
C PRO A 183 -7.12 11.87 0.67
N GLY A 184 -6.49 12.07 1.81
CA GLY A 184 -7.06 12.73 2.97
C GLY A 184 -7.84 11.75 3.87
N PHE A 185 -8.62 12.28 4.79
CA PHE A 185 -9.51 11.47 5.63
C PHE A 185 -10.60 10.84 4.76
N THR A 186 -10.69 9.50 4.78
CA THR A 186 -11.70 8.73 4.05
C THR A 186 -12.53 7.91 5.03
N ARG A 187 -13.78 7.61 4.67
CA ARG A 187 -14.68 6.72 5.45
C ARG A 187 -14.29 5.25 5.34
N SER A 188 -13.06 4.97 4.94
CA SER A 188 -12.55 3.62 4.71
C SER A 188 -11.53 3.23 5.80
N GLY A 189 -11.43 1.95 6.07
CA GLY A 189 -10.48 1.35 7.01
C GLY A 189 -11.14 0.25 7.84
N ASP A 190 -10.40 -0.84 8.07
CA ASP A 190 -10.85 -1.88 9.00
C ASP A 190 -10.64 -1.36 10.43
N ARG A 191 -11.75 -1.15 11.14
CA ARG A 191 -11.81 -0.68 12.53
C ARG A 191 -12.30 -1.77 13.46
N SER A 192 -12.39 -3.01 13.01
CA SER A 192 -12.96 -4.13 13.77
C SER A 192 -12.22 -4.39 15.08
N GLU A 193 -10.92 -4.14 15.13
CA GLU A 193 -10.07 -4.37 16.30
C GLU A 193 -10.05 -3.19 17.30
N LEU A 194 -10.70 -2.05 16.98
CA LEU A 194 -10.73 -0.88 17.86
C LEU A 194 -11.90 -0.98 18.89
N PRO A 195 -11.72 -0.45 20.11
CA PRO A 195 -12.78 -0.34 21.11
C PRO A 195 -14.00 0.42 20.56
N LEU A 196 -15.22 0.01 20.98
CA LEU A 196 -16.49 0.58 20.48
C LEU A 196 -16.56 2.11 20.63
N VAL A 197 -16.06 2.66 21.73
CA VAL A 197 -16.04 4.11 21.98
C VAL A 197 -15.16 4.83 20.95
N VAL A 198 -13.98 4.30 20.67
CA VAL A 198 -13.05 4.86 19.66
C VAL A 198 -13.65 4.74 18.26
N ARG A 199 -14.32 3.63 17.95
CA ARG A 199 -15.06 3.45 16.69
C ARG A 199 -16.17 4.48 16.53
N GLY A 200 -16.93 4.79 17.60
CA GLY A 200 -17.98 5.79 17.60
C GLY A 200 -17.44 7.21 17.31
N LEU A 201 -16.39 7.61 18.03
CA LEU A 201 -15.74 8.92 17.82
C LEU A 201 -15.18 9.08 16.41
N LEU A 202 -14.52 8.04 15.89
CA LEU A 202 -14.00 8.03 14.52
C LEU A 202 -15.12 8.01 13.48
N ALA A 203 -16.28 7.39 13.77
CA ALA A 203 -17.44 7.41 12.88
C ALA A 203 -18.05 8.81 12.76
N VAL A 204 -18.16 9.53 13.88
CA VAL A 204 -18.66 10.92 13.93
C VAL A 204 -17.69 11.86 13.18
N ALA A 205 -16.40 11.77 13.46
CA ALA A 205 -15.40 12.56 12.76
C ALA A 205 -15.40 12.29 11.24
N ALA A 206 -15.57 11.02 10.84
CA ALA A 206 -15.66 10.63 9.44
C ALA A 206 -16.96 11.11 8.77
N ALA A 207 -18.05 11.23 9.50
CA ALA A 207 -19.33 11.70 8.94
C ALA A 207 -19.26 13.17 8.51
N VAL A 208 -18.44 13.99 9.20
CA VAL A 208 -18.35 15.44 9.00
C VAL A 208 -17.24 15.85 8.00
N ALA A 209 -16.12 15.11 7.97
CA ALA A 209 -14.90 15.56 7.28
C ALA A 209 -14.36 14.59 6.21
N ALA A 210 -14.94 13.38 6.04
CA ALA A 210 -14.38 12.39 5.15
C ALA A 210 -14.93 12.50 3.73
N ARG A 211 -14.03 12.49 2.74
CA ARG A 211 -14.38 12.30 1.33
C ARG A 211 -15.10 10.98 1.12
N SER A 212 -16.01 10.94 0.14
CA SER A 212 -16.59 9.66 -0.29
C SER A 212 -15.47 8.72 -0.78
N VAL A 213 -15.69 7.42 -0.66
CA VAL A 213 -14.70 6.43 -1.15
C VAL A 213 -14.50 6.58 -2.66
N VAL A 214 -15.57 6.90 -3.39
CA VAL A 214 -15.55 7.11 -4.86
C VAL A 214 -14.66 8.30 -5.20
N ASP A 215 -14.83 9.45 -4.53
CA ASP A 215 -14.00 10.64 -4.77
C ASP A 215 -12.53 10.41 -4.39
N ALA A 216 -12.29 9.60 -3.36
CA ALA A 216 -10.94 9.28 -2.91
C ALA A 216 -10.17 8.37 -3.90
N VAL A 217 -10.87 7.49 -4.62
CA VAL A 217 -10.23 6.60 -5.61
C VAL A 217 -10.17 7.17 -7.02
N ALA A 218 -10.96 8.20 -7.34
CA ALA A 218 -10.99 8.80 -8.67
C ALA A 218 -9.59 9.24 -9.19
N PRO A 219 -8.72 9.91 -8.40
CA PRO A 219 -7.37 10.24 -8.85
C PRO A 219 -6.50 9.01 -9.09
N ILE A 220 -6.74 7.90 -8.38
CA ILE A 220 -5.97 6.66 -8.57
C ILE A 220 -6.26 6.08 -9.96
N HIS A 221 -7.52 6.09 -10.40
CA HIS A 221 -7.87 5.71 -11.77
C HIS A 221 -7.11 6.55 -12.80
N GLN A 222 -7.04 7.88 -12.58
CA GLN A 222 -6.31 8.80 -13.47
C GLN A 222 -4.81 8.47 -13.53
N PHE A 223 -4.17 8.10 -12.40
CA PHE A 223 -2.75 7.69 -12.41
C PHE A 223 -2.50 6.42 -13.21
N LEU A 224 -3.47 5.51 -13.31
CA LEU A 224 -3.34 4.33 -14.16
C LEU A 224 -3.60 4.67 -15.64
N ASP A 225 -4.63 5.47 -15.89
CA ASP A 225 -5.02 5.82 -17.27
C ASP A 225 -3.97 6.75 -17.94
N ALA A 226 -3.34 7.64 -17.15
CA ALA A 226 -2.30 8.56 -17.57
C ALA A 226 -1.19 8.68 -16.50
N PRO A 227 -0.26 7.70 -16.45
CA PRO A 227 0.80 7.71 -15.45
C PRO A 227 1.68 8.97 -15.53
N PRO A 228 2.15 9.50 -14.38
CA PRO A 228 3.07 10.62 -14.37
C PRO A 228 4.36 10.31 -15.12
N THR A 229 5.01 11.34 -15.66
CA THR A 229 6.30 11.18 -16.36
C THR A 229 7.49 11.02 -15.39
N ALA A 230 7.40 11.65 -14.21
CA ALA A 230 8.46 11.56 -13.19
C ALA A 230 8.56 10.14 -12.60
N PRO A 231 9.76 9.63 -12.30
CA PRO A 231 9.94 8.33 -11.65
C PRO A 231 9.20 8.21 -10.31
N LEU A 232 9.19 9.30 -9.53
CA LEU A 232 8.44 9.43 -8.28
C LEU A 232 7.52 10.66 -8.35
N THR A 233 6.28 10.49 -7.95
CA THR A 233 5.30 11.58 -7.78
C THR A 233 4.62 11.45 -6.43
N ALA A 234 4.60 12.51 -5.64
CA ALA A 234 3.90 12.58 -4.36
C ALA A 234 2.70 13.52 -4.44
N VAL A 235 1.53 13.08 -3.99
CA VAL A 235 0.28 13.85 -4.08
C VAL A 235 -0.48 13.75 -2.76
N ASP A 236 -0.72 14.89 -2.11
CA ASP A 236 -1.56 15.02 -0.93
C ASP A 236 -2.87 15.71 -1.29
N ARG A 237 -4.00 15.03 -1.14
CA ARG A 237 -5.36 15.57 -1.36
C ARG A 237 -5.52 16.31 -2.70
N GLY A 238 -4.91 15.77 -3.76
CA GLY A 238 -4.95 16.33 -5.11
C GLY A 238 -3.87 17.37 -5.41
N LYS A 239 -3.03 17.74 -4.44
CA LYS A 239 -1.90 18.67 -4.64
C LYS A 239 -0.61 17.90 -4.77
N ARG A 240 0.16 18.17 -5.83
CA ARG A 240 1.52 17.62 -5.95
C ARG A 240 2.41 18.23 -4.88
N LEU A 241 3.19 17.37 -4.24
CA LEU A 241 4.17 17.78 -3.24
C LEU A 241 5.54 17.96 -3.91
N PRO A 242 6.37 18.89 -3.42
CA PRO A 242 7.72 19.07 -3.93
C PRO A 242 8.60 17.85 -3.62
N PRO A 243 9.53 17.46 -4.51
CA PRO A 243 10.40 16.29 -4.31
C PRO A 243 11.43 16.48 -3.17
N GLY A 244 11.73 17.71 -2.77
CA GLY A 244 12.67 18.04 -1.71
C GLY A 244 12.08 18.06 -0.29
N LEU A 245 10.94 17.40 -0.06
CA LEU A 245 10.40 17.28 1.29
C LEU A 245 11.32 16.45 2.18
N PRO A 246 11.50 16.84 3.47
CA PRO A 246 12.27 16.05 4.44
C PRO A 246 11.77 14.60 4.60
N THR A 247 10.49 14.36 4.32
CA THR A 247 9.90 13.03 4.37
C THR A 247 10.31 12.13 3.20
N LEU A 248 10.88 12.72 2.15
CA LEU A 248 11.34 12.04 0.94
C LEU A 248 12.88 12.06 0.85
N ASP A 249 13.57 12.03 1.97
CA ASP A 249 15.04 12.11 2.03
C ASP A 249 15.70 10.89 1.37
N PRO A 250 16.62 11.10 0.38
CA PRO A 250 17.26 10.02 -0.35
C PRO A 250 18.23 9.18 0.49
N HIS A 251 18.91 9.78 1.48
CA HIS A 251 19.83 9.08 2.35
C HIS A 251 19.06 8.15 3.30
N ASP A 252 17.99 8.65 3.93
CA ASP A 252 17.12 7.83 4.78
C ASP A 252 16.42 6.73 3.98
N ALA A 253 16.04 7.00 2.72
CA ALA A 253 15.51 5.98 1.84
C ALA A 253 16.53 4.85 1.61
N GLY A 254 17.78 5.20 1.31
CA GLY A 254 18.87 4.24 1.17
C GLY A 254 19.06 3.39 2.43
N ARG A 255 19.10 4.04 3.59
CA ARG A 255 19.23 3.37 4.89
C ARG A 255 18.08 2.42 5.19
N LEU A 256 16.83 2.81 4.81
CA LEU A 256 15.67 1.95 5.00
C LEU A 256 15.70 0.72 4.09
N MET A 257 16.13 0.87 2.83
CA MET A 257 16.30 -0.27 1.92
C MET A 257 17.30 -1.27 2.49
N ASP A 258 18.47 -0.80 2.95
CA ASP A 258 19.49 -1.67 3.56
C ASP A 258 19.00 -2.36 4.85
N LEU A 259 18.22 -1.66 5.67
CA LEU A 259 17.57 -2.24 6.85
C LEU A 259 16.58 -3.34 6.44
N THR A 260 15.74 -3.06 5.44
CA THR A 260 14.72 -4.00 4.98
C THR A 260 15.35 -5.25 4.40
N GLU A 261 16.39 -5.14 3.59
CA GLU A 261 17.11 -6.29 3.06
C GLU A 261 17.70 -7.18 4.15
N ARG A 262 18.18 -6.59 5.25
CA ARG A 262 18.65 -7.36 6.42
C ARG A 262 17.52 -8.09 7.14
N LEU A 263 16.35 -7.45 7.27
CA LEU A 263 15.17 -8.07 7.93
C LEU A 263 14.54 -9.20 7.10
N LEU A 264 14.81 -9.23 5.80
CA LEU A 264 14.22 -10.20 4.86
C LEU A 264 15.13 -11.44 4.59
N ARG A 265 16.32 -11.44 5.15
CA ARG A 265 17.27 -12.59 5.11
C ARG A 265 16.91 -13.64 6.15
#